data_5588b962a9299d7265c7512ccf6ceebf
#
_entry.id   5588b962a9299d7265c7512ccf6ceebf
#
_cell.length_a   1.000
_cell.length_b   1.000
_cell.length_c   1.000
_cell.angle_alpha   90.00
_cell.angle_beta   90.00
_cell.angle_gamma   90.00
#
_symmetry.space_group_name_H-M   'P 1'
#
loop_
_entity.id
_entity.type
_entity.pdbx_description
1 polymer ?
#
loop_
_entity_poly.entity_id
_entity_poly.type
_entity_poly.pdbx_seq_one_letter_code
_entity_poly.pdbx_strand_id
1 'polypeptide(L)'
;MDDFFLRPAQRTPERLLEIGGNVDRERFLTEVLQPLSRGESFSYRPFDCTTQTLGEPVLIPSKPLTVIEGVYSMHPAFAEHYTLSVFLEIHPDTQKQRVEKRNSPFFAQKYLETWIPMENRYFSHTNAPGRCTLSVPEQLSL
;
A
#
# COMPACT_ATOMS: atom_id res chain seq x y z
N MET A 1 -3.68 0.23 -2.24
CA MET A 1 -2.74 1.39 -2.13
C MET A 1 -1.96 1.66 -3.42
N ASP A 2 -1.90 0.74 -4.33
CA ASP A 2 -1.10 0.88 -5.57
C ASP A 2 -1.60 2.03 -6.48
N ASP A 3 -2.88 2.36 -6.39
CA ASP A 3 -3.47 3.53 -7.06
C ASP A 3 -2.97 4.90 -6.55
N PHE A 4 -2.16 4.90 -5.50
CA PHE A 4 -1.72 6.11 -4.82
C PHE A 4 -0.19 6.28 -4.80
N PHE A 5 0.49 5.81 -5.82
CA PHE A 5 1.91 6.16 -5.97
C PHE A 5 2.09 7.65 -6.31
N LEU A 6 3.24 8.18 -5.93
CA LEU A 6 3.62 9.56 -6.22
C LEU A 6 3.71 9.80 -7.74
N ARG A 7 3.18 10.92 -8.19
CA ARG A 7 3.44 11.43 -9.54
C ARG A 7 4.91 11.86 -9.66
N PRO A 8 5.50 11.85 -10.86
CA PRO A 8 6.92 12.20 -11.05
C PRO A 8 7.34 13.52 -10.39
N ALA A 9 6.52 14.56 -10.48
CA ALA A 9 6.81 15.86 -9.88
C ALA A 9 6.86 15.86 -8.33
N GLN A 10 6.29 14.83 -7.67
CA GLN A 10 6.28 14.71 -6.22
C GLN A 10 7.47 13.88 -5.68
N ARG A 11 8.25 13.25 -6.57
CA ARG A 11 9.36 12.33 -6.22
C ARG A 11 10.65 13.09 -5.97
N THR A 12 10.63 14.00 -5.00
CA THR A 12 11.88 14.65 -4.59
C THR A 12 12.78 13.66 -3.82
N PRO A 13 14.11 13.86 -3.80
CA PRO A 13 15.00 13.00 -3.02
C PRO A 13 14.58 12.90 -1.55
N GLU A 14 14.18 14.02 -0.95
CA GLU A 14 13.75 14.10 0.45
C GLU A 14 12.50 13.25 0.67
N ARG A 15 11.50 13.36 -0.23
CA ARG A 15 10.26 12.57 -0.15
C ARG A 15 10.53 11.07 -0.27
N LEU A 16 11.42 10.66 -1.16
CA LEU A 16 11.74 9.25 -1.37
C LEU A 16 12.58 8.65 -0.23
N LEU A 17 13.27 9.48 0.55
CA LEU A 17 13.97 9.03 1.76
C LEU A 17 13.03 8.81 2.96
N GLU A 18 11.84 9.37 2.94
CA GLU A 18 10.86 9.15 3.99
C GLU A 18 10.42 7.67 4.04
N ILE A 19 10.04 7.22 5.22
CA ILE A 19 9.46 5.88 5.40
C ILE A 19 8.07 5.84 4.77
N GLY A 20 7.88 4.96 3.78
CA GLY A 20 6.65 4.93 2.97
C GLY A 20 6.47 6.16 2.07
N GLY A 21 7.57 6.88 1.78
CA GLY A 21 7.55 8.12 1.03
C GLY A 21 7.23 7.98 -0.47
N ASN A 22 7.14 6.76 -0.99
CA ASN A 22 6.75 6.48 -2.38
C ASN A 22 5.23 6.54 -2.63
N VAL A 23 4.43 6.71 -1.58
CA VAL A 23 2.96 6.80 -1.66
C VAL A 23 2.50 8.23 -1.43
N ASP A 24 1.51 8.67 -2.21
CA ASP A 24 0.81 9.96 -2.07
C ASP A 24 -0.19 9.88 -0.91
N ARG A 25 0.36 9.94 0.31
CA ARG A 25 -0.38 9.80 1.57
C ARG A 25 -1.45 10.89 1.72
N GLU A 26 -1.10 12.08 1.32
CA GLU A 26 -1.95 13.27 1.41
C GLU A 26 -3.20 13.08 0.56
N ARG A 27 -3.02 12.60 -0.67
CA ARG A 27 -4.13 12.31 -1.58
C ARG A 27 -4.99 11.16 -1.07
N PHE A 28 -4.38 10.08 -0.58
CA PHE A 28 -5.11 8.95 -0.02
C PHE A 28 -5.94 9.35 1.20
N LEU A 29 -5.38 10.15 2.09
CA LEU A 29 -6.08 10.67 3.26
C LEU A 29 -7.30 11.50 2.86
N THR A 30 -7.14 12.44 1.93
CA THR A 30 -8.20 13.39 1.57
C THR A 30 -9.25 12.80 0.64
N GLU A 31 -8.84 11.99 -0.33
CA GLU A 31 -9.76 11.43 -1.33
C GLU A 31 -10.47 10.16 -0.85
N VAL A 32 -9.88 9.40 0.10
CA VAL A 32 -10.42 8.11 0.52
C VAL A 32 -10.78 8.10 2.01
N LEU A 33 -9.81 8.26 2.90
CA LEU A 33 -10.02 8.01 4.32
C LEU A 33 -10.98 8.99 4.99
N GLN A 34 -10.85 10.27 4.69
CA GLN A 34 -11.72 11.30 5.26
C GLN A 34 -13.20 11.13 4.87
N PRO A 35 -13.55 10.95 3.58
CA PRO A 35 -14.96 10.68 3.23
C PRO A 35 -15.45 9.33 3.77
N LEU A 36 -14.62 8.28 3.79
CA LEU A 36 -15.00 7.00 4.42
C LEU A 36 -15.35 7.16 5.90
N SER A 37 -14.55 7.92 6.65
CA SER A 37 -14.81 8.19 8.08
C SER A 37 -16.13 8.91 8.32
N ARG A 38 -16.65 9.62 7.33
CA ARG A 38 -17.96 10.29 7.37
C ARG A 38 -19.11 9.45 6.80
N GLY A 39 -18.80 8.23 6.33
CA GLY A 39 -19.80 7.36 5.68
C GLY A 39 -20.25 7.86 4.30
N GLU A 40 -19.44 8.67 3.65
CA GLU A 40 -19.75 9.30 2.36
C GLU A 40 -19.26 8.43 1.19
N SER A 41 -19.94 8.56 0.04
CA SER A 41 -19.38 8.14 -1.25
C SER A 41 -18.25 9.08 -1.64
N PHE A 42 -17.24 8.55 -2.31
CA PHE A 42 -16.08 9.33 -2.72
C PHE A 42 -15.61 8.97 -4.13
N SER A 43 -14.77 9.79 -4.68
CA SER A 43 -14.13 9.52 -5.97
C SER A 43 -12.63 9.78 -5.85
N TYR A 44 -11.84 8.91 -6.47
CA TYR A 44 -10.41 9.10 -6.60
C TYR A 44 -9.94 8.75 -8.00
N ARG A 45 -8.75 9.20 -8.37
CA ARG A 45 -8.13 8.90 -9.66
C ARG A 45 -6.95 7.94 -9.43
N PRO A 46 -7.00 6.70 -9.95
CA PRO A 46 -5.89 5.76 -9.80
C PRO A 46 -4.65 6.28 -10.52
N PHE A 47 -3.48 6.02 -9.95
CA PHE A 47 -2.22 6.30 -10.58
C PHE A 47 -1.88 5.20 -11.59
N ASP A 48 -1.67 5.57 -12.83
CA ASP A 48 -1.23 4.66 -13.89
C ASP A 48 0.30 4.63 -13.96
N CYS A 49 0.88 3.49 -13.60
CA CYS A 49 2.32 3.27 -13.63
C CYS A 49 2.91 3.27 -15.04
N THR A 50 2.10 3.02 -16.09
CA THR A 50 2.57 3.01 -17.48
C THR A 50 2.72 4.42 -18.01
N THR A 51 1.70 5.24 -17.83
CA THR A 51 1.69 6.64 -18.29
C THR A 51 2.30 7.61 -17.27
N GLN A 52 2.50 7.17 -16.04
CA GLN A 52 2.97 7.99 -14.90
C GLN A 52 2.04 9.18 -14.58
N THR A 53 0.75 9.03 -14.85
CA THR A 53 -0.30 10.05 -14.65
C THR A 53 -1.47 9.50 -13.84
N LEU A 54 -2.40 10.38 -13.48
CA LEU A 54 -3.67 9.95 -12.89
C LEU A 54 -4.65 9.58 -13.98
N GLY A 55 -5.26 8.41 -13.84
CA GLY A 55 -6.32 7.90 -14.71
C GLY A 55 -7.67 8.64 -14.55
N GLU A 56 -8.72 8.07 -15.12
CA GLU A 56 -10.09 8.60 -14.96
C GLU A 56 -10.60 8.42 -13.54
N PRO A 57 -11.51 9.30 -13.07
CA PRO A 57 -12.09 9.19 -11.75
C PRO A 57 -12.88 7.89 -11.57
N VAL A 58 -12.68 7.23 -10.44
CA VAL A 58 -13.43 6.05 -10.02
C VAL A 58 -14.33 6.44 -8.84
N LEU A 59 -15.64 6.31 -9.02
CA LEU A 59 -16.62 6.56 -7.97
C LEU A 59 -16.78 5.30 -7.08
N ILE A 60 -16.62 5.47 -5.80
CA ILE A 60 -16.83 4.43 -4.79
C ILE A 60 -18.06 4.82 -3.96
N PRO A 61 -19.15 4.06 -4.06
CA PRO A 61 -20.33 4.32 -3.24
C PRO A 61 -20.05 3.96 -1.77
N SER A 62 -20.71 4.66 -0.86
CA SER A 62 -20.69 4.30 0.56
C SER A 62 -21.19 2.87 0.77
N LYS A 63 -20.47 2.10 1.59
CA LYS A 63 -20.77 0.70 1.92
C LYS A 63 -20.62 0.48 3.42
N PRO A 64 -21.36 -0.46 4.01
CA PRO A 64 -21.21 -0.84 5.43
C PRO A 64 -19.82 -1.38 5.76
N LEU A 65 -19.16 -2.01 4.78
CA LEU A 65 -17.80 -2.53 4.90
C LEU A 65 -16.97 -2.08 3.70
N THR A 66 -15.82 -1.51 3.97
CA THR A 66 -14.78 -1.20 2.98
C THR A 66 -13.48 -1.85 3.41
N VAL A 67 -12.84 -2.57 2.50
CA VAL A 67 -11.52 -3.16 2.73
C VAL A 67 -10.47 -2.35 1.96
N ILE A 68 -9.44 -1.91 2.66
CA ILE A 68 -8.29 -1.24 2.08
C ILE A 68 -7.10 -2.20 2.19
N GLU A 69 -6.46 -2.49 1.06
CA GLU A 69 -5.31 -3.37 1.04
C GLU A 69 -4.07 -2.67 0.46
N GLY A 70 -2.91 -3.21 0.79
CA GLY A 70 -1.62 -2.80 0.26
C GLY A 70 -0.57 -2.58 1.35
N VAL A 71 0.69 -2.67 0.94
CA VAL A 71 1.87 -2.64 1.83
C VAL A 71 1.87 -1.43 2.76
N TYR A 72 1.56 -0.26 2.23
CA TYR A 72 1.61 1.01 2.96
C TYR A 72 0.26 1.42 3.58
N SER A 73 -0.76 0.56 3.53
CA SER A 73 -2.11 0.87 4.05
C SER A 73 -2.11 1.17 5.55
N MET A 74 -1.19 0.56 6.31
CA MET A 74 -1.04 0.79 7.76
C MET A 74 -0.04 1.89 8.11
N HIS A 75 0.17 2.86 7.21
CA HIS A 75 1.01 4.02 7.54
C HIS A 75 0.49 4.71 8.82
N PRO A 76 1.37 5.16 9.73
CA PRO A 76 0.96 5.78 11.00
C PRO A 76 -0.09 6.89 10.87
N ALA A 77 -0.01 7.67 9.79
CA ALA A 77 -0.98 8.75 9.53
C ALA A 77 -2.41 8.26 9.22
N PHE A 78 -2.63 6.96 9.03
CA PHE A 78 -3.92 6.39 8.65
C PHE A 78 -4.57 5.57 9.77
N ALA A 79 -3.82 5.22 10.81
CA ALA A 79 -4.21 4.23 11.80
C ALA A 79 -5.56 4.52 12.47
N GLU A 80 -5.85 5.79 12.74
CA GLU A 80 -7.10 6.23 13.39
C GLU A 80 -8.36 6.06 12.52
N HIS A 81 -8.19 5.84 11.20
CA HIS A 81 -9.30 5.66 10.28
C HIS A 81 -9.77 4.21 10.15
N TYR A 82 -9.06 3.25 10.75
CA TYR A 82 -9.40 1.83 10.65
C TYR A 82 -10.05 1.30 11.91
N THR A 83 -11.15 0.55 11.74
CA THR A 83 -11.80 -0.18 12.83
C THR A 83 -11.17 -1.54 13.09
N LEU A 84 -10.57 -2.13 12.07
CA LEU A 84 -9.85 -3.40 12.13
C LEU A 84 -8.66 -3.34 11.18
N SER A 85 -7.54 -3.88 11.60
CA SER A 85 -6.35 -4.00 10.77
C SER A 85 -5.76 -5.41 10.88
N VAL A 86 -5.36 -5.95 9.72
CA VAL A 86 -4.82 -7.31 9.61
C VAL A 86 -3.49 -7.25 8.90
N PHE A 87 -2.47 -7.81 9.50
CA PHE A 87 -1.18 -8.05 8.85
C PHE A 87 -1.11 -9.51 8.39
N LEU A 88 -0.85 -9.71 7.11
CA LEU A 88 -0.65 -11.04 6.54
C LEU A 88 0.86 -11.29 6.43
N GLU A 89 1.35 -12.25 7.20
CA GLU A 89 2.74 -12.65 7.14
C GLU A 89 2.98 -13.56 5.94
N ILE A 90 4.15 -13.44 5.36
CA ILE A 90 4.62 -14.32 4.28
C ILE A 90 6.09 -14.67 4.53
N HIS A 91 6.44 -15.95 4.36
CA HIS A 91 7.83 -16.37 4.42
C HIS A 91 8.62 -15.77 3.24
N PRO A 92 9.86 -15.27 3.45
CA PRO A 92 10.64 -14.65 2.39
C PRO A 92 10.82 -15.51 1.14
N ASP A 93 11.02 -16.82 1.30
CA ASP A 93 11.16 -17.74 0.17
C ASP A 93 9.86 -17.86 -0.63
N THR A 94 8.71 -17.91 0.05
CA THR A 94 7.39 -17.94 -0.60
C THR A 94 7.13 -16.62 -1.31
N GLN A 95 7.46 -15.49 -0.69
CA GLN A 95 7.35 -14.17 -1.31
C GLN A 95 8.17 -14.11 -2.60
N LYS A 96 9.44 -14.55 -2.54
CA LYS A 96 10.32 -14.62 -3.70
C LYS A 96 9.73 -15.47 -4.83
N GLN A 97 9.32 -16.70 -4.52
CA GLN A 97 8.73 -17.62 -5.51
C GLN A 97 7.47 -17.00 -6.18
N ARG A 98 6.58 -16.36 -5.39
CA ARG A 98 5.38 -15.71 -5.92
C ARG A 98 5.73 -14.53 -6.82
N VAL A 99 6.72 -13.74 -6.45
CA VAL A 99 7.21 -12.60 -7.25
C VAL A 99 7.78 -13.08 -8.58
N GLU A 100 8.65 -14.10 -8.55
CA GLU A 100 9.26 -14.69 -9.75
C GLU A 100 8.21 -15.32 -10.67
N LYS A 101 7.20 -15.99 -10.12
CA LYS A 101 6.14 -16.65 -10.90
C LYS A 101 5.20 -15.65 -11.61
N ARG A 102 4.89 -14.51 -10.99
CA ARG A 102 3.89 -13.57 -11.53
C ARG A 102 4.47 -12.45 -12.39
N ASN A 103 5.78 -12.25 -12.37
CA ASN A 103 6.43 -11.14 -13.06
C ASN A 103 7.41 -11.62 -14.10
N SER A 104 7.72 -10.75 -15.09
CA SER A 104 8.87 -10.97 -15.96
C SER A 104 10.18 -10.95 -15.15
N PRO A 105 11.27 -11.57 -15.62
CA PRO A 105 12.54 -11.58 -14.90
C PRO A 105 13.03 -10.18 -14.52
N PHE A 106 12.87 -9.21 -15.39
CA PHE A 106 13.24 -7.81 -15.13
C PHE A 106 12.46 -7.21 -13.94
N PHE A 107 11.15 -7.39 -13.91
CA PHE A 107 10.33 -6.87 -12.80
C PHE A 107 10.53 -7.68 -11.53
N ALA A 108 10.71 -9.01 -11.62
CA ALA A 108 11.01 -9.83 -10.46
C ALA A 108 12.30 -9.37 -9.77
N GLN A 109 13.37 -9.12 -10.53
CA GLN A 109 14.61 -8.58 -10.00
C GLN A 109 14.39 -7.22 -9.31
N LYS A 110 13.63 -6.32 -9.93
CA LYS A 110 13.33 -5.02 -9.35
C LYS A 110 12.53 -5.13 -8.03
N TYR A 111 11.60 -6.09 -7.93
CA TYR A 111 10.91 -6.39 -6.68
C TYR A 111 11.89 -6.82 -5.60
N LEU A 112 12.77 -7.77 -5.90
CA LEU A 112 13.69 -8.37 -4.93
C LEU A 112 14.78 -7.39 -4.47
N GLU A 113 15.28 -6.55 -5.37
CA GLU A 113 16.42 -5.67 -5.08
C GLU A 113 16.02 -4.26 -4.61
N THR A 114 14.80 -3.83 -4.90
CA THR A 114 14.37 -2.45 -4.58
C THR A 114 13.12 -2.42 -3.71
N TRP A 115 12.02 -2.98 -4.17
CA TRP A 115 10.73 -2.76 -3.52
C TRP A 115 10.58 -3.55 -2.23
N ILE A 116 10.93 -4.83 -2.20
CA ILE A 116 10.89 -5.65 -0.98
C ILE A 116 11.80 -5.08 0.13
N PRO A 117 13.05 -4.68 -0.13
CA PRO A 117 13.86 -3.97 0.85
C PRO A 117 13.22 -2.66 1.37
N MET A 118 12.55 -1.89 0.51
CA MET A 118 11.81 -0.70 0.94
C MET A 118 10.62 -1.05 1.84
N GLU A 119 9.85 -2.08 1.49
CA GLU A 119 8.73 -2.60 2.26
C GLU A 119 9.19 -3.10 3.63
N ASN A 120 10.24 -3.90 3.69
CA ASN A 120 10.82 -4.40 4.93
C ASN A 120 11.30 -3.27 5.83
N ARG A 121 11.95 -2.24 5.26
CA ARG A 121 12.33 -1.03 6.00
C ARG A 121 11.10 -0.32 6.57
N TYR A 122 10.04 -0.21 5.79
CA TYR A 122 8.78 0.38 6.23
C TYR A 122 8.17 -0.42 7.39
N PHE A 123 8.03 -1.73 7.27
CA PHE A 123 7.46 -2.60 8.31
C PHE A 123 8.28 -2.55 9.60
N SER A 124 9.59 -2.62 9.50
CA SER A 124 10.49 -2.54 10.63
C SER A 124 10.40 -1.20 11.36
N HIS A 125 10.43 -0.10 10.59
CA HIS A 125 10.42 1.25 11.17
C HIS A 125 9.08 1.62 11.81
N THR A 126 7.97 1.21 11.19
CA THR A 126 6.62 1.54 11.66
C THR A 126 6.07 0.51 12.64
N ASN A 127 6.75 -0.63 12.82
CA ASN A 127 6.22 -1.78 13.56
C ASN A 127 4.80 -2.16 13.09
N ALA A 128 4.57 -2.17 11.77
CA ALA A 128 3.25 -2.42 11.20
C ALA A 128 2.63 -3.75 11.69
N PRO A 129 3.36 -4.89 11.76
CA PRO A 129 2.81 -6.12 12.32
C PRO A 129 2.30 -5.98 13.75
N GLY A 130 3.11 -5.36 14.64
CA GLY A 130 2.76 -5.19 16.05
C GLY A 130 1.67 -4.15 16.31
N ARG A 131 1.36 -3.33 15.33
CA ARG A 131 0.28 -2.30 15.41
C ARG A 131 -1.04 -2.76 14.83
N CYS A 132 -1.05 -3.84 14.06
CA CYS A 132 -2.28 -4.39 13.54
C CYS A 132 -3.09 -5.10 14.62
N THR A 133 -4.42 -5.07 14.48
CA THR A 133 -5.35 -5.76 15.37
C THR A 133 -5.11 -7.28 15.35
N LEU A 134 -4.80 -7.81 14.18
CA LEU A 134 -4.50 -9.22 13.96
C LEU A 134 -3.24 -9.37 13.10
N SER A 135 -2.40 -10.34 13.44
CA SER A 135 -1.34 -10.82 12.56
C SER A 135 -1.65 -12.28 12.21
N VAL A 136 -1.71 -12.56 10.92
CA VAL A 136 -2.05 -13.89 10.40
C VAL A 136 -0.81 -14.48 9.75
N PRO A 137 -0.22 -15.53 10.35
CA PRO A 137 0.95 -16.18 9.78
C PRO A 137 0.60 -16.87 8.47
N GLU A 138 1.59 -17.02 7.61
CA GLU A 138 1.44 -17.82 6.40
C GLU A 138 1.07 -19.27 6.79
N GLN A 139 -0.08 -19.73 6.30
CA GLN A 139 -0.40 -21.16 6.40
C GLN A 139 0.47 -21.91 5.39
N LEU A 140 1.44 -22.67 5.89
CA LEU A 140 2.14 -23.63 5.07
C LEU A 140 1.10 -24.61 4.53
N SER A 141 0.87 -24.59 3.22
CA SER A 141 0.08 -25.65 2.56
C SER A 141 0.80 -26.97 2.83
N LEU A 142 0.16 -27.82 3.62
CA LEU A 142 0.58 -29.21 3.83
C LEU A 142 0.53 -29.98 2.51
#